data_e1d96cd6da945e1a30a19ebedc37eed6
#
_entry.id   e1d96cd6da945e1a30a19ebedc37eed6
#
_cell.length_a   1.000
_cell.length_b   1.000
_cell.length_c   1.000
_cell.angle_alpha   90.00
_cell.angle_beta   90.00
_cell.angle_gamma   90.00
#
_symmetry.space_group_name_H-M   'P 1'
#
loop_
_entity.id
_entity.type
_entity.pdbx_description
1 polymer ?
#
loop_
_entity_poly.entity_id
_entity_poly.type
_entity_poly.pdbx_seq_one_letter_code
_entity_poly.pdbx_strand_id
1 'polypeptide(L)'
;MIDTVLPGSGHDIPAGCREAHWPLENLTLAGLSWHTSVDNEVRPPVLMVHGWLDNAMSFKKLAPELAKYAGVHAIDMAGHGHSGHRPPGYGYWLMDYVADLSELIDHHFPESERFPLDLVGHSLGGIVCALYAAAFPERVHRLVMIDSLGALSRSAKETVPQLRKALQKKRNGSAPAAVYSGVEAAAKIREGGLSPLSPEAAGLLVPRNMRSMGDGFVWRTDARLRHPTALMMTEEQVQASLASIQTPTLFVRAAQGLLANHNGLDKRAELIPNLTTVDVPGGHHCHLDGDTAPVATAIKGFLFND
;
A
#
# COMPACT_ATOMS: atom_id res chain seq x y z
N MET A 1 -15.85 -15.54 -19.47
CA MET A 1 -14.88 -16.63 -19.32
C MET A 1 -14.14 -16.35 -18.02
N ILE A 2 -14.34 -17.21 -17.05
CA ILE A 2 -13.70 -17.13 -15.74
C ILE A 2 -12.25 -17.57 -15.99
N ASP A 3 -11.29 -16.64 -15.89
CA ASP A 3 -9.87 -16.97 -15.92
C ASP A 3 -9.59 -17.89 -14.72
N THR A 4 -9.45 -19.16 -15.02
CA THR A 4 -8.91 -20.13 -14.05
C THR A 4 -7.48 -19.72 -13.75
N VAL A 5 -7.28 -19.17 -12.54
CA VAL A 5 -5.95 -18.91 -12.00
C VAL A 5 -5.19 -20.24 -11.95
N LEU A 6 -4.29 -20.44 -12.91
CA LEU A 6 -3.29 -21.51 -12.80
C LEU A 6 -2.46 -21.23 -11.53
N PRO A 7 -2.20 -22.24 -10.69
CA PRO A 7 -1.36 -22.06 -9.51
C PRO A 7 -0.01 -21.52 -9.98
N GLY A 8 0.36 -20.33 -9.53
CA GLY A 8 1.69 -19.78 -9.70
C GLY A 8 2.68 -20.81 -9.15
N SER A 9 3.77 -21.05 -9.87
CA SER A 9 4.87 -21.88 -9.43
C SER A 9 5.29 -21.47 -8.01
N GLY A 10 5.34 -22.39 -7.07
CA GLY A 10 5.51 -22.16 -5.63
C GLY A 10 6.83 -21.52 -5.19
N HIS A 11 7.49 -20.76 -6.07
CA HIS A 11 8.78 -20.11 -5.81
C HIS A 11 8.66 -18.66 -5.27
N ASP A 12 7.45 -18.04 -5.28
CA ASP A 12 7.29 -16.62 -4.98
C ASP A 12 6.69 -16.32 -3.59
N ILE A 13 6.26 -17.34 -2.84
CA ILE A 13 5.69 -17.15 -1.50
C ILE A 13 6.79 -17.17 -0.45
N PRO A 14 6.96 -16.11 0.37
CA PRO A 14 7.94 -16.10 1.45
C PRO A 14 7.72 -17.24 2.44
N ALA A 15 8.80 -17.74 3.04
CA ALA A 15 8.70 -18.76 4.09
C ALA A 15 7.82 -18.26 5.25
N GLY A 16 6.98 -19.13 5.79
CA GLY A 16 6.10 -18.82 6.93
C GLY A 16 4.85 -18.00 6.59
N CYS A 17 4.57 -17.74 5.31
CA CYS A 17 3.31 -17.13 4.91
C CYS A 17 2.54 -17.99 3.90
N ARG A 18 1.29 -17.62 3.67
CA ARG A 18 0.41 -18.22 2.66
C ARG A 18 -0.24 -17.15 1.80
N GLU A 19 -0.59 -17.49 0.59
CA GLU A 19 -1.48 -16.68 -0.25
C GLU A 19 -2.86 -16.59 0.42
N ALA A 20 -3.43 -15.41 0.40
CA ALA A 20 -4.76 -15.14 0.94
C ALA A 20 -5.61 -14.40 -0.10
N HIS A 21 -6.92 -14.63 -0.05
CA HIS A 21 -7.89 -14.02 -0.94
C HIS A 21 -9.09 -13.53 -0.11
N TRP A 22 -9.50 -12.31 -0.37
CA TRP A 22 -10.62 -11.66 0.30
C TRP A 22 -11.63 -11.19 -0.74
N PRO A 23 -12.70 -11.98 -0.98
CA PRO A 23 -13.79 -11.55 -1.85
C PRO A 23 -14.44 -10.28 -1.33
N LEU A 24 -14.58 -9.29 -2.19
CA LEU A 24 -15.38 -8.09 -2.00
C LEU A 24 -16.55 -8.13 -2.99
N GLU A 25 -17.49 -7.20 -2.88
CA GLU A 25 -18.70 -7.16 -3.73
C GLU A 25 -18.35 -7.13 -5.22
N ASN A 26 -17.36 -6.31 -5.62
CA ASN A 26 -17.06 -6.05 -7.03
C ASN A 26 -15.74 -6.64 -7.52
N LEU A 27 -14.88 -7.15 -6.63
CA LEU A 27 -13.60 -7.76 -6.96
C LEU A 27 -13.09 -8.62 -5.78
N THR A 28 -12.07 -9.41 -6.03
CA THR A 28 -11.36 -10.11 -4.97
C THR A 28 -10.01 -9.46 -4.75
N LEU A 29 -9.70 -9.07 -3.50
CA LEU A 29 -8.36 -8.73 -3.11
C LEU A 29 -7.56 -10.00 -2.83
N ALA A 30 -6.31 -10.02 -3.25
CA ALA A 30 -5.34 -11.05 -2.91
C ALA A 30 -4.26 -10.47 -1.98
N GLY A 31 -3.42 -11.32 -1.42
CA GLY A 31 -2.32 -10.87 -0.60
C GLY A 31 -1.60 -12.02 0.08
N LEU A 32 -0.85 -11.71 1.11
CA LEU A 32 -0.04 -12.63 1.87
C LEU A 32 -0.42 -12.56 3.35
N SER A 33 -0.53 -13.72 4.00
CA SER A 33 -0.84 -13.82 5.43
C SER A 33 0.23 -14.61 6.16
N TRP A 34 0.73 -14.05 7.26
CA TRP A 34 1.63 -14.68 8.22
C TRP A 34 0.86 -14.95 9.51
N HIS A 35 0.93 -16.18 10.01
CA HIS A 35 0.34 -16.54 11.29
C HIS A 35 1.37 -16.38 12.39
N THR A 36 0.93 -15.85 13.53
CA THR A 36 1.76 -15.83 14.72
C THR A 36 1.96 -17.25 15.27
N SER A 37 3.14 -17.50 15.83
CA SER A 37 3.41 -18.71 16.59
C SER A 37 3.10 -18.57 18.09
N VAL A 38 2.58 -17.43 18.51
CA VAL A 38 2.28 -17.13 19.93
C VAL A 38 0.86 -17.57 20.24
N ASP A 39 0.72 -18.68 20.96
CA ASP A 39 -0.55 -19.39 21.20
C ASP A 39 -1.51 -18.72 22.20
N ASN A 40 -1.16 -17.63 22.90
CA ASN A 40 -1.94 -17.21 24.07
C ASN A 40 -2.26 -15.73 24.27
N GLU A 41 -1.87 -14.83 23.35
CA GLU A 41 -2.28 -13.42 23.43
C GLU A 41 -3.13 -13.05 22.21
N VAL A 42 -4.39 -12.70 22.46
CA VAL A 42 -5.26 -12.11 21.43
C VAL A 42 -4.80 -10.68 21.21
N ARG A 43 -3.85 -10.49 20.30
CA ARG A 43 -3.42 -9.16 19.87
C ARG A 43 -4.18 -8.73 18.61
N PRO A 44 -4.38 -7.43 18.42
CA PRO A 44 -4.93 -6.91 17.18
C PRO A 44 -4.17 -7.46 15.95
N PRO A 45 -4.86 -7.93 14.91
CA PRO A 45 -4.19 -8.28 13.66
C PRO A 45 -3.63 -7.03 13.00
N VAL A 46 -2.50 -7.19 12.30
CA VAL A 46 -1.84 -6.12 11.55
C VAL A 46 -2.22 -6.25 10.08
N LEU A 47 -2.88 -5.24 9.52
CA LEU A 47 -3.20 -5.16 8.09
C LEU A 47 -2.26 -4.17 7.42
N MET A 48 -1.54 -4.62 6.37
CA MET A 48 -0.50 -3.87 5.68
C MET A 48 -0.94 -3.50 4.26
N VAL A 49 -0.80 -2.22 3.89
CA VAL A 49 -1.24 -1.66 2.60
C VAL A 49 -0.06 -1.00 1.89
N HIS A 50 0.29 -1.49 0.70
CA HIS A 50 1.47 -1.09 -0.06
C HIS A 50 1.33 0.23 -0.83
N GLY A 51 2.43 0.72 -1.41
CA GLY A 51 2.50 1.91 -2.25
C GLY A 51 2.00 1.71 -3.68
N TRP A 52 1.87 2.81 -4.42
CA TRP A 52 1.47 2.80 -5.84
C TRP A 52 2.44 1.98 -6.69
N LEU A 53 1.91 1.06 -7.49
CA LEU A 53 2.61 0.10 -8.36
C LEU A 53 3.46 -0.95 -7.63
N ASP A 54 3.34 -1.05 -6.30
CA ASP A 54 3.90 -2.13 -5.50
C ASP A 54 2.91 -3.31 -5.39
N ASN A 55 3.08 -4.15 -4.41
CA ASN A 55 2.19 -5.26 -4.04
C ASN A 55 2.54 -5.77 -2.62
N ALA A 56 1.89 -6.81 -2.13
CA ALA A 56 2.09 -7.37 -0.79
C ALA A 56 3.56 -7.76 -0.49
N MET A 57 4.36 -8.09 -1.51
CA MET A 57 5.79 -8.40 -1.35
C MET A 57 6.62 -7.17 -0.92
N SER A 58 6.07 -5.96 -0.98
CA SER A 58 6.68 -4.77 -0.40
C SER A 58 6.99 -4.96 1.09
N PHE A 59 6.23 -5.81 1.78
CA PHE A 59 6.39 -6.09 3.20
C PHE A 59 7.16 -7.39 3.51
N LYS A 60 7.79 -8.01 2.51
CA LYS A 60 8.49 -9.30 2.68
C LYS A 60 9.53 -9.31 3.80
N LYS A 61 10.23 -8.18 4.00
CA LYS A 61 11.24 -8.06 5.06
C LYS A 61 10.62 -7.66 6.41
N LEU A 62 9.56 -6.87 6.41
CA LEU A 62 8.93 -6.34 7.62
C LEU A 62 7.88 -7.29 8.23
N ALA A 63 7.01 -7.89 7.40
CA ALA A 63 5.90 -8.71 7.90
C ALA A 63 6.33 -9.89 8.77
N PRO A 64 7.40 -10.67 8.44
CA PRO A 64 7.87 -11.75 9.31
C PRO A 64 8.33 -11.29 10.69
N GLU A 65 8.84 -10.04 10.80
CA GLU A 65 9.27 -9.47 12.07
C GLU A 65 8.08 -9.13 12.97
N LEU A 66 6.97 -8.68 12.40
CA LEU A 66 5.73 -8.38 13.12
C LEU A 66 4.95 -9.67 13.43
N ALA A 67 5.01 -10.66 12.55
CA ALA A 67 4.33 -11.94 12.71
C ALA A 67 4.82 -12.77 13.91
N LYS A 68 5.94 -12.39 14.51
CA LYS A 68 6.41 -12.94 15.79
C LYS A 68 5.48 -12.54 16.96
N TYR A 69 4.62 -11.54 16.80
CA TYR A 69 3.81 -10.94 17.86
C TYR A 69 2.31 -11.00 17.58
N ALA A 70 1.88 -10.90 16.32
CA ALA A 70 0.47 -10.85 15.92
C ALA A 70 0.26 -11.50 14.55
N GLY A 71 -0.99 -11.81 14.19
CA GLY A 71 -1.34 -12.16 12.81
C GLY A 71 -1.10 -10.97 11.87
N VAL A 72 -0.42 -11.19 10.74
CA VAL A 72 -0.09 -10.12 9.78
C VAL A 72 -0.68 -10.45 8.41
N HIS A 73 -1.32 -9.48 7.79
CA HIS A 73 -1.94 -9.59 6.48
C HIS A 73 -1.47 -8.43 5.60
N ALA A 74 -0.81 -8.72 4.47
CA ALA A 74 -0.42 -7.72 3.49
C ALA A 74 -1.27 -7.90 2.23
N ILE A 75 -2.06 -6.90 1.87
CA ILE A 75 -2.94 -6.96 0.70
C ILE A 75 -2.25 -6.45 -0.56
N ASP A 76 -2.64 -6.98 -1.71
CA ASP A 76 -2.49 -6.31 -2.99
C ASP A 76 -3.70 -5.40 -3.19
N MET A 77 -3.54 -4.10 -3.34
CA MET A 77 -4.66 -3.20 -3.65
C MET A 77 -5.26 -3.53 -5.03
N ALA A 78 -6.52 -3.16 -5.25
CA ALA A 78 -7.19 -3.35 -6.54
C ALA A 78 -6.31 -2.89 -7.72
N GLY A 79 -6.20 -3.72 -8.75
CA GLY A 79 -5.37 -3.47 -9.94
C GLY A 79 -3.87 -3.76 -9.78
N HIS A 80 -3.42 -4.23 -8.61
CA HIS A 80 -2.04 -4.58 -8.31
C HIS A 80 -1.89 -6.07 -8.00
N GLY A 81 -0.67 -6.58 -8.12
CA GLY A 81 -0.32 -7.95 -7.73
C GLY A 81 -1.28 -9.00 -8.27
N HIS A 82 -1.83 -9.81 -7.39
CA HIS A 82 -2.80 -10.86 -7.73
C HIS A 82 -4.26 -10.43 -7.51
N SER A 83 -4.51 -9.20 -7.04
CA SER A 83 -5.87 -8.68 -6.86
C SER A 83 -6.59 -8.44 -8.18
N GLY A 84 -7.92 -8.48 -8.11
CA GLY A 84 -8.80 -8.17 -9.22
C GLY A 84 -8.62 -6.74 -9.76
N HIS A 85 -8.97 -6.57 -11.03
CA HIS A 85 -9.01 -5.27 -11.68
C HIS A 85 -10.42 -4.70 -11.67
N ARG A 86 -10.54 -3.38 -11.60
CA ARG A 86 -11.83 -2.72 -11.78
C ARG A 86 -12.39 -2.96 -13.19
N PRO A 87 -13.72 -3.01 -13.38
CA PRO A 87 -14.32 -3.21 -14.69
C PRO A 87 -13.82 -2.21 -15.73
N PRO A 88 -13.88 -2.57 -17.03
CA PRO A 88 -13.55 -1.64 -18.11
C PRO A 88 -14.35 -0.33 -17.99
N GLY A 89 -13.69 0.81 -18.24
CA GLY A 89 -14.31 2.12 -18.15
C GLY A 89 -14.16 2.81 -16.80
N TYR A 90 -13.87 2.08 -15.72
CA TYR A 90 -13.57 2.66 -14.40
C TYR A 90 -12.08 2.99 -14.25
N GLY A 91 -11.78 3.99 -13.41
CA GLY A 91 -10.42 4.34 -12.99
C GLY A 91 -10.09 3.76 -11.63
N TYR A 92 -8.93 4.17 -11.10
CA TYR A 92 -8.48 3.87 -9.75
C TYR A 92 -8.31 5.19 -9.00
N TRP A 93 -9.25 5.51 -8.14
CA TRP A 93 -9.25 6.76 -7.38
C TRP A 93 -8.91 6.47 -5.93
N LEU A 94 -8.37 7.48 -5.25
CA LEU A 94 -7.98 7.35 -3.85
C LEU A 94 -9.14 6.85 -2.97
N MET A 95 -10.33 7.43 -3.16
CA MET A 95 -11.51 7.07 -2.35
C MET A 95 -12.02 5.66 -2.63
N ASP A 96 -11.82 5.13 -3.83
CA ASP A 96 -12.15 3.74 -4.13
C ASP A 96 -11.29 2.74 -3.33
N TYR A 97 -10.00 3.05 -3.11
CA TYR A 97 -9.12 2.24 -2.27
C TYR A 97 -9.51 2.31 -0.79
N VAL A 98 -9.98 3.46 -0.32
CA VAL A 98 -10.52 3.60 1.04
C VAL A 98 -11.79 2.77 1.20
N ALA A 99 -12.67 2.77 0.19
CA ALA A 99 -13.87 1.95 0.18
C ALA A 99 -13.55 0.45 0.14
N ASP A 100 -12.60 0.02 -0.71
CA ASP A 100 -12.13 -1.37 -0.73
C ASP A 100 -11.56 -1.81 0.63
N LEU A 101 -10.80 -0.92 1.30
CA LEU A 101 -10.26 -1.19 2.65
C LEU A 101 -11.38 -1.31 3.70
N SER A 102 -12.39 -0.43 3.63
CA SER A 102 -13.55 -0.49 4.52
C SER A 102 -14.30 -1.81 4.35
N GLU A 103 -14.63 -2.17 3.11
CA GLU A 103 -15.33 -3.42 2.81
C GLU A 103 -14.53 -4.66 3.23
N LEU A 104 -13.20 -4.64 3.00
CA LEU A 104 -12.30 -5.69 3.47
C LEU A 104 -12.38 -5.87 4.98
N ILE A 105 -12.30 -4.77 5.74
CA ILE A 105 -12.32 -4.81 7.20
C ILE A 105 -13.69 -5.27 7.71
N ASP A 106 -14.78 -4.79 7.13
CA ASP A 106 -16.13 -5.14 7.53
C ASP A 106 -16.43 -6.64 7.30
N HIS A 107 -16.04 -7.19 6.18
CA HIS A 107 -16.37 -8.55 5.79
C HIS A 107 -15.40 -9.61 6.32
N HIS A 108 -14.11 -9.27 6.45
CA HIS A 108 -13.07 -10.26 6.75
C HIS A 108 -12.39 -10.06 8.10
N PHE A 109 -12.63 -8.91 8.75
CA PHE A 109 -12.16 -8.61 10.10
C PHE A 109 -13.30 -8.08 10.99
N PRO A 110 -14.47 -8.76 11.05
CA PRO A 110 -15.65 -8.26 11.78
C PRO A 110 -15.38 -8.07 13.27
N GLU A 111 -14.48 -8.87 13.84
CA GLU A 111 -14.07 -8.74 15.24
C GLU A 111 -13.42 -7.36 15.55
N SER A 112 -13.02 -6.60 14.53
CA SER A 112 -12.47 -5.25 14.69
C SER A 112 -13.48 -4.23 15.21
N GLU A 113 -14.76 -4.52 15.21
CA GLU A 113 -15.78 -3.74 15.94
C GLU A 113 -15.56 -3.78 17.46
N ARG A 114 -15.08 -4.91 17.96
CA ARG A 114 -14.82 -5.14 19.37
C ARG A 114 -13.34 -5.04 19.72
N PHE A 115 -12.48 -5.46 18.81
CA PHE A 115 -11.02 -5.50 18.95
C PHE A 115 -10.40 -4.81 17.74
N PRO A 116 -10.24 -3.46 17.78
CA PRO A 116 -9.71 -2.68 16.66
C PRO A 116 -8.36 -3.23 16.18
N LEU A 117 -8.13 -3.18 14.85
CA LEU A 117 -6.93 -3.72 14.22
C LEU A 117 -5.82 -2.66 14.08
N ASP A 118 -4.59 -3.11 13.87
CA ASP A 118 -3.46 -2.23 13.56
C ASP A 118 -3.31 -2.06 12.03
N LEU A 119 -3.17 -0.81 11.58
CA LEU A 119 -2.93 -0.49 10.16
C LEU A 119 -1.49 -0.06 9.93
N VAL A 120 -0.84 -0.65 8.93
CA VAL A 120 0.49 -0.24 8.47
C VAL A 120 0.42 0.08 6.98
N GLY A 121 0.62 1.34 6.61
CA GLY A 121 0.56 1.76 5.22
C GLY A 121 1.86 2.39 4.72
N HIS A 122 2.30 1.99 3.52
CA HIS A 122 3.41 2.61 2.84
C HIS A 122 2.91 3.54 1.74
N SER A 123 3.44 4.76 1.65
CA SER A 123 3.16 5.70 0.54
C SER A 123 1.64 5.85 0.30
N LEU A 124 1.12 5.48 -0.89
CA LEU A 124 -0.31 5.48 -1.17
C LEU A 124 -1.11 4.68 -0.14
N GLY A 125 -0.62 3.51 0.26
CA GLY A 125 -1.26 2.70 1.31
C GLY A 125 -1.34 3.43 2.65
N GLY A 126 -0.33 4.24 3.00
CA GLY A 126 -0.37 5.09 4.20
C GLY A 126 -1.46 6.17 4.12
N ILE A 127 -1.69 6.74 2.92
CA ILE A 127 -2.77 7.70 2.71
C ILE A 127 -4.14 7.02 2.86
N VAL A 128 -4.30 5.82 2.28
CA VAL A 128 -5.54 5.03 2.36
C VAL A 128 -5.85 4.67 3.82
N CYS A 129 -4.87 4.15 4.56
CA CYS A 129 -4.99 3.81 5.97
C CYS A 129 -5.33 5.05 6.83
N ALA A 130 -4.69 6.18 6.57
CA ALA A 130 -4.94 7.44 7.30
C ALA A 130 -6.36 7.97 7.10
N LEU A 131 -6.86 7.94 5.86
CA LEU A 131 -8.23 8.34 5.55
C LEU A 131 -9.26 7.40 6.20
N TYR A 132 -9.00 6.10 6.19
CA TYR A 132 -9.85 5.12 6.87
C TYR A 132 -9.85 5.35 8.39
N ALA A 133 -8.67 5.50 9.02
CA ALA A 133 -8.56 5.74 10.46
C ALA A 133 -9.20 7.08 10.89
N ALA A 134 -9.17 8.10 10.03
CA ALA A 134 -9.87 9.36 10.26
C ALA A 134 -11.40 9.20 10.21
N ALA A 135 -11.91 8.32 9.33
CA ALA A 135 -13.35 8.07 9.17
C ALA A 135 -13.91 7.10 10.21
N PHE A 136 -13.14 6.11 10.64
CA PHE A 136 -13.53 5.01 11.54
C PHE A 136 -12.49 4.80 12.65
N PRO A 137 -12.24 5.81 13.51
CA PRO A 137 -11.22 5.72 14.56
C PRO A 137 -11.47 4.57 15.55
N GLU A 138 -12.72 4.18 15.75
CA GLU A 138 -13.11 3.06 16.62
C GLU A 138 -12.70 1.68 16.08
N ARG A 139 -12.39 1.58 14.78
CA ARG A 139 -11.98 0.33 14.13
C ARG A 139 -10.46 0.16 14.07
N VAL A 140 -9.69 1.18 14.45
CA VAL A 140 -8.24 1.20 14.31
C VAL A 140 -7.58 1.41 15.68
N HIS A 141 -6.83 0.40 16.14
CA HIS A 141 -6.09 0.46 17.39
C HIS A 141 -4.86 1.37 17.27
N ARG A 142 -4.01 1.13 16.27
CA ARG A 142 -2.81 1.94 15.98
C ARG A 142 -2.62 2.09 14.47
N LEU A 143 -2.12 3.24 14.04
CA LEU A 143 -1.82 3.56 12.64
C LEU A 143 -0.33 3.78 12.45
N VAL A 144 0.27 3.13 11.48
CA VAL A 144 1.65 3.37 11.04
C VAL A 144 1.67 3.85 9.59
N MET A 145 2.32 4.98 9.35
CA MET A 145 2.54 5.55 8.02
C MET A 145 4.03 5.54 7.69
N ILE A 146 4.43 4.76 6.69
CA ILE A 146 5.82 4.66 6.23
C ILE A 146 6.02 5.59 5.03
N ASP A 147 6.87 6.59 5.18
CA ASP A 147 7.17 7.65 4.19
C ASP A 147 5.89 8.18 3.50
N SER A 148 4.87 8.47 4.32
CA SER A 148 3.53 8.90 3.92
C SER A 148 2.93 9.80 4.99
N LEU A 149 2.45 11.00 4.62
CA LEU A 149 1.79 11.92 5.54
C LEU A 149 0.73 12.76 4.81
N GLY A 150 -0.42 12.15 4.59
CA GLY A 150 -1.55 12.72 3.87
C GLY A 150 -1.40 12.67 2.34
N ALA A 151 -2.50 12.91 1.64
CA ALA A 151 -2.57 12.82 0.20
C ALA A 151 -1.75 13.92 -0.51
N LEU A 152 -1.36 13.64 -1.76
CA LEU A 152 -0.84 14.69 -2.64
C LEU A 152 -1.97 15.69 -2.94
N SER A 153 -1.71 16.96 -2.71
CA SER A 153 -2.68 18.03 -2.90
C SER A 153 -2.46 18.80 -4.20
N ARG A 154 -3.53 19.44 -4.64
CA ARG A 154 -3.53 20.40 -5.73
C ARG A 154 -4.35 21.63 -5.37
N SER A 155 -3.93 22.78 -5.88
CA SER A 155 -4.74 24.00 -5.75
C SER A 155 -6.12 23.82 -6.40
N ALA A 156 -7.19 24.32 -5.77
CA ALA A 156 -8.54 24.31 -6.34
C ALA A 156 -8.61 24.89 -7.75
N LYS A 157 -7.73 25.85 -8.10
CA LYS A 157 -7.63 26.44 -9.44
C LYS A 157 -7.21 25.41 -10.51
N GLU A 158 -6.57 24.33 -10.11
CA GLU A 158 -6.11 23.25 -11.02
C GLU A 158 -7.16 22.17 -11.26
N THR A 159 -8.33 22.22 -10.60
CA THR A 159 -9.39 21.19 -10.70
C THR A 159 -9.80 20.93 -12.15
N VAL A 160 -10.13 21.97 -12.92
CA VAL A 160 -10.57 21.80 -14.33
C VAL A 160 -9.43 21.39 -15.26
N PRO A 161 -8.23 21.97 -15.19
CA PRO A 161 -7.06 21.46 -15.92
C PRO A 161 -6.75 19.99 -15.63
N GLN A 162 -6.82 19.57 -14.35
CA GLN A 162 -6.60 18.18 -13.93
C GLN A 162 -7.66 17.23 -14.52
N LEU A 163 -8.94 17.61 -14.42
CA LEU A 163 -10.04 16.87 -15.03
C LEU A 163 -9.84 16.68 -16.53
N ARG A 164 -9.49 17.77 -17.24
CA ARG A 164 -9.23 17.72 -18.68
C ARG A 164 -8.12 16.72 -19.02
N LYS A 165 -7.01 16.77 -18.29
CA LYS A 165 -5.87 15.85 -18.46
C LYS A 165 -6.29 14.39 -18.28
N ALA A 166 -7.08 14.11 -17.23
CA ALA A 166 -7.57 12.75 -16.96
C ALA A 166 -8.49 12.24 -18.07
N LEU A 167 -9.45 13.07 -18.51
CA LEU A 167 -10.40 12.71 -19.59
C LEU A 167 -9.68 12.50 -20.93
N GLN A 168 -8.69 13.33 -21.25
CA GLN A 168 -7.88 13.18 -22.45
C GLN A 168 -7.10 11.84 -22.42
N LYS A 169 -6.47 11.52 -21.28
CA LYS A 169 -5.76 10.25 -21.12
C LYS A 169 -6.69 9.05 -21.22
N LYS A 170 -7.87 9.13 -20.59
CA LYS A 170 -8.90 8.08 -20.70
C LYS A 170 -9.33 7.83 -22.15
N ARG A 171 -9.54 8.87 -22.96
CA ARG A 171 -9.88 8.75 -24.38
C ARG A 171 -8.75 8.16 -25.22
N ASN A 172 -7.53 8.54 -24.96
CA ASN A 172 -6.35 8.05 -25.70
C ASN A 172 -5.98 6.62 -25.30
N GLY A 173 -6.54 6.12 -24.20
CA GLY A 173 -6.26 4.77 -23.69
C GLY A 173 -4.84 4.60 -23.12
N SER A 174 -4.50 3.36 -22.83
CA SER A 174 -3.17 2.94 -22.44
C SER A 174 -2.39 2.43 -23.65
N ALA A 175 -1.08 2.57 -23.65
CA ALA A 175 -0.24 1.92 -24.64
C ALA A 175 -0.37 0.39 -24.52
N PRO A 176 -0.12 -0.36 -25.62
CA PRO A 176 -0.04 -1.80 -25.56
C PRO A 176 0.94 -2.25 -24.47
N ALA A 177 0.64 -3.40 -23.84
CA ALA A 177 1.53 -3.94 -22.82
C ALA A 177 2.90 -4.28 -23.43
N ALA A 178 3.96 -3.81 -22.80
CA ALA A 178 5.32 -4.23 -23.15
C ALA A 178 5.51 -5.69 -22.74
N VAL A 179 6.06 -6.50 -23.64
CA VAL A 179 6.43 -7.89 -23.38
C VAL A 179 7.92 -7.94 -23.06
N TYR A 180 8.25 -8.60 -21.96
CA TYR A 180 9.61 -8.79 -21.46
C TYR A 180 10.04 -10.25 -21.69
N SER A 181 11.32 -10.45 -21.98
CA SER A 181 11.89 -11.79 -22.15
C SER A 181 11.97 -12.59 -20.85
N GLY A 182 11.94 -11.91 -19.69
CA GLY A 182 12.00 -12.52 -18.37
C GLY A 182 11.63 -11.52 -17.29
N VAL A 183 11.40 -12.01 -16.08
CA VAL A 183 11.08 -11.19 -14.91
C VAL A 183 12.23 -10.27 -14.54
N GLU A 184 13.47 -10.70 -14.76
CA GLU A 184 14.69 -9.93 -14.52
C GLU A 184 14.76 -8.67 -15.39
N ALA A 185 14.32 -8.77 -16.66
CA ALA A 185 14.25 -7.62 -17.56
C ALA A 185 13.23 -6.56 -17.07
N ALA A 186 12.11 -7.01 -16.50
CA ALA A 186 11.13 -6.13 -15.89
C ALA A 186 11.65 -5.54 -14.55
N ALA A 187 12.36 -6.33 -13.73
CA ALA A 187 12.99 -5.87 -12.50
C ALA A 187 14.00 -4.75 -12.78
N LYS A 188 14.80 -4.89 -13.85
CA LYS A 188 15.74 -3.84 -14.27
C LYS A 188 15.05 -2.51 -14.60
N ILE A 189 13.84 -2.53 -15.14
CA ILE A 189 13.05 -1.31 -15.36
C ILE A 189 12.56 -0.73 -14.02
N ARG A 190 12.17 -1.59 -13.05
CA ARG A 190 11.67 -1.15 -11.73
C ARG A 190 12.77 -0.58 -10.83
N GLU A 191 14.04 -0.92 -11.06
CA GLU A 191 15.18 -0.29 -10.36
C GLU A 191 15.21 1.24 -10.52
N GLY A 192 14.70 1.75 -11.63
CA GLY A 192 14.61 3.18 -11.92
C GLY A 192 13.27 3.80 -11.50
N GLY A 193 13.03 5.01 -11.97
CA GLY A 193 11.78 5.75 -11.81
C GLY A 193 11.80 6.74 -10.65
N LEU A 194 10.61 7.12 -10.18
CA LEU A 194 10.40 8.16 -9.16
C LEU A 194 10.98 7.75 -7.79
N SER A 195 10.91 6.48 -7.46
CA SER A 195 11.44 5.89 -6.23
C SER A 195 12.30 4.68 -6.59
N PRO A 196 13.60 4.89 -6.89
CA PRO A 196 14.52 3.84 -7.29
C PRO A 196 14.61 2.72 -6.23
N LEU A 197 14.84 1.49 -6.71
CA LEU A 197 15.07 0.33 -5.87
C LEU A 197 16.42 -0.29 -6.17
N SER A 198 17.04 -0.94 -5.19
CA SER A 198 18.16 -1.83 -5.46
C SER A 198 17.72 -3.01 -6.34
N PRO A 199 18.65 -3.69 -7.03
CA PRO A 199 18.35 -4.91 -7.78
C PRO A 199 17.71 -5.99 -6.89
N GLU A 200 18.13 -6.10 -5.62
CA GLU A 200 17.56 -7.03 -4.64
C GLU A 200 16.08 -6.71 -4.39
N ALA A 201 15.76 -5.46 -4.02
CA ALA A 201 14.39 -5.05 -3.71
C ALA A 201 13.47 -5.14 -4.95
N ALA A 202 13.96 -4.76 -6.13
CA ALA A 202 13.24 -4.95 -7.38
C ALA A 202 12.96 -6.43 -7.67
N GLY A 203 13.95 -7.31 -7.46
CA GLY A 203 13.82 -8.76 -7.61
C GLY A 203 12.82 -9.39 -6.64
N LEU A 204 12.62 -8.81 -5.46
CA LEU A 204 11.60 -9.25 -4.50
C LEU A 204 10.18 -8.82 -4.92
N LEU A 205 10.03 -7.62 -5.45
CA LEU A 205 8.73 -7.00 -5.70
C LEU A 205 8.13 -7.40 -7.05
N VAL A 206 8.96 -7.44 -8.11
CA VAL A 206 8.50 -7.54 -9.49
C VAL A 206 7.84 -8.87 -9.85
N PRO A 207 8.32 -10.05 -9.39
CA PRO A 207 7.72 -11.34 -9.77
C PRO A 207 6.20 -11.38 -9.55
N ARG A 208 5.71 -10.87 -8.39
CA ARG A 208 4.27 -10.84 -8.07
C ARG A 208 3.46 -9.91 -8.99
N ASN A 209 4.11 -8.94 -9.63
CA ASN A 209 3.49 -8.02 -10.59
C ASN A 209 3.57 -8.51 -12.04
N MET A 210 4.09 -9.72 -12.29
CA MET A 210 4.25 -10.25 -13.64
C MET A 210 3.31 -11.44 -13.89
N ARG A 211 2.96 -11.66 -15.16
CA ARG A 211 2.29 -12.88 -15.63
C ARG A 211 2.86 -13.28 -16.99
N SER A 212 2.85 -14.57 -17.26
CA SER A 212 3.22 -15.10 -18.56
C SER A 212 2.25 -14.66 -19.65
N MET A 213 2.74 -14.36 -20.83
CA MET A 213 1.98 -14.06 -22.03
C MET A 213 2.76 -14.52 -23.28
N GLY A 214 2.34 -15.62 -23.89
CA GLY A 214 3.13 -16.27 -24.96
C GLY A 214 4.49 -16.70 -24.43
N ASP A 215 5.55 -16.38 -25.18
CA ASP A 215 6.92 -16.72 -24.82
C ASP A 215 7.59 -15.67 -23.90
N GLY A 216 6.80 -14.73 -23.34
CA GLY A 216 7.33 -13.66 -22.50
C GLY A 216 6.46 -13.37 -21.30
N PHE A 217 6.73 -12.22 -20.68
CA PHE A 217 6.07 -11.73 -19.47
C PHE A 217 5.53 -10.33 -19.68
N VAL A 218 4.39 -10.04 -19.06
CA VAL A 218 3.77 -8.70 -19.03
C VAL A 218 3.43 -8.31 -17.60
N TRP A 219 3.32 -7.01 -17.35
CA TRP A 219 2.84 -6.51 -16.07
C TRP A 219 1.39 -6.95 -15.83
N ARG A 220 1.15 -7.53 -14.66
CA ARG A 220 -0.19 -7.78 -14.12
C ARG A 220 -0.89 -6.47 -13.75
N THR A 221 -0.09 -5.55 -13.22
CA THR A 221 -0.54 -4.23 -12.79
C THR A 221 -1.38 -3.56 -13.88
N ASP A 222 -2.58 -3.11 -13.55
CA ASP A 222 -3.47 -2.48 -14.52
C ASP A 222 -2.86 -1.20 -15.08
N ALA A 223 -2.77 -1.09 -16.39
CA ALA A 223 -2.19 0.09 -17.04
C ALA A 223 -2.92 1.41 -16.70
N ARG A 224 -4.20 1.32 -16.32
CA ARG A 224 -5.03 2.47 -15.90
C ARG A 224 -4.57 3.10 -14.58
N LEU A 225 -3.80 2.41 -13.76
CA LEU A 225 -3.18 2.96 -12.55
C LEU A 225 -2.24 4.13 -12.85
N ARG A 226 -1.70 4.19 -14.07
CA ARG A 226 -0.85 5.30 -14.54
C ARG A 226 -1.62 6.45 -15.17
N HIS A 227 -2.96 6.36 -15.20
CA HIS A 227 -3.78 7.47 -15.66
C HIS A 227 -3.87 8.54 -14.56
N PRO A 228 -3.81 9.82 -14.91
CA PRO A 228 -4.04 10.88 -13.95
C PRO A 228 -5.42 10.73 -13.30
N THR A 229 -5.49 10.90 -11.98
CA THR A 229 -6.79 11.00 -11.30
C THR A 229 -7.54 12.26 -11.76
N ALA A 230 -8.87 12.15 -11.89
CA ALA A 230 -9.71 13.26 -12.36
C ALA A 230 -9.86 14.36 -11.32
N LEU A 231 -9.78 14.01 -10.05
CA LEU A 231 -9.90 14.92 -8.92
C LEU A 231 -8.78 14.64 -7.92
N MET A 232 -8.16 15.69 -7.40
CA MET A 232 -7.21 15.63 -6.31
C MET A 232 -7.72 16.48 -5.14
N MET A 233 -7.38 16.10 -3.93
CA MET A 233 -7.67 16.86 -2.73
C MET A 233 -6.96 18.23 -2.77
N THR A 234 -7.59 19.26 -2.22
CA THR A 234 -6.89 20.50 -1.90
C THR A 234 -6.07 20.33 -0.62
N GLU A 235 -5.14 21.24 -0.36
CA GLU A 235 -4.34 21.19 0.86
C GLU A 235 -5.21 21.29 2.12
N GLU A 236 -6.26 22.12 2.07
CA GLU A 236 -7.22 22.27 3.18
C GLU A 236 -7.96 20.97 3.47
N GLN A 237 -8.33 20.20 2.44
CA GLN A 237 -8.96 18.90 2.60
C GLN A 237 -7.98 17.87 3.19
N VAL A 238 -6.72 17.88 2.75
CA VAL A 238 -5.68 17.03 3.33
C VAL A 238 -5.46 17.36 4.79
N GLN A 239 -5.33 18.63 5.13
CA GLN A 239 -5.14 19.09 6.51
C GLN A 239 -6.33 18.71 7.40
N ALA A 240 -7.56 18.92 6.93
CA ALA A 240 -8.76 18.53 7.66
C ALA A 240 -8.82 17.02 7.92
N SER A 241 -8.44 16.18 6.93
CA SER A 241 -8.40 14.73 7.11
C SER A 241 -7.35 14.30 8.13
N LEU A 242 -6.15 14.89 8.11
CA LEU A 242 -5.10 14.61 9.09
C LEU A 242 -5.49 15.03 10.50
N ALA A 243 -6.10 16.21 10.66
CA ALA A 243 -6.60 16.69 11.96
C ALA A 243 -7.73 15.81 12.54
N SER A 244 -8.41 15.03 11.70
CA SER A 244 -9.47 14.11 12.13
C SER A 244 -8.94 12.76 12.64
N ILE A 245 -7.65 12.46 12.50
CA ILE A 245 -7.05 11.21 13.00
C ILE A 245 -6.94 11.29 14.51
N GLN A 246 -7.74 10.48 15.23
CA GLN A 246 -7.68 10.36 16.70
C GLN A 246 -6.84 9.19 17.17
N THR A 247 -6.64 8.21 16.30
CA THR A 247 -5.88 6.99 16.55
C THR A 247 -4.40 7.31 16.85
N PRO A 248 -3.77 6.65 17.85
CA PRO A 248 -2.33 6.72 18.05
C PRO A 248 -1.59 6.40 16.75
N THR A 249 -0.72 7.28 16.31
CA THR A 249 -0.13 7.23 14.97
C THR A 249 1.39 7.31 15.02
N LEU A 250 2.06 6.43 14.29
CA LEU A 250 3.50 6.48 14.03
C LEU A 250 3.76 6.93 12.59
N PHE A 251 4.52 8.00 12.42
CA PHE A 251 5.10 8.37 11.13
C PHE A 251 6.55 7.94 11.06
N VAL A 252 6.86 6.97 10.21
CA VAL A 252 8.23 6.55 9.90
C VAL A 252 8.70 7.38 8.71
N ARG A 253 9.57 8.37 8.97
CA ARG A 253 10.10 9.29 7.95
C ARG A 253 11.44 8.78 7.44
N ALA A 254 11.52 8.47 6.14
CA ALA A 254 12.76 8.06 5.49
C ALA A 254 13.64 9.28 5.20
N ALA A 255 14.90 9.26 5.64
CA ALA A 255 15.82 10.38 5.50
C ALA A 255 16.12 10.78 4.05
N GLN A 256 16.03 9.84 3.10
CA GLN A 256 16.15 10.05 1.65
C GLN A 256 14.86 9.66 0.92
N GLY A 257 13.70 9.67 1.61
CA GLY A 257 12.40 9.37 1.06
C GLY A 257 11.84 10.47 0.17
N LEU A 258 10.67 10.21 -0.42
CA LEU A 258 9.97 11.20 -1.27
C LEU A 258 9.50 12.41 -0.46
N LEU A 259 9.30 12.26 0.84
CA LEU A 259 8.88 13.32 1.74
C LEU A 259 10.05 14.10 2.38
N ALA A 260 11.29 13.65 2.21
CA ALA A 260 12.47 14.26 2.88
C ALA A 260 12.61 15.77 2.63
N ASN A 261 12.22 16.24 1.44
CA ASN A 261 12.27 17.65 1.03
C ASN A 261 10.88 18.25 0.80
N HIS A 262 9.82 17.64 1.36
CA HIS A 262 8.45 18.14 1.14
C HIS A 262 8.20 19.37 1.99
N ASN A 263 7.99 20.53 1.36
CA ASN A 263 7.62 21.76 2.04
C ASN A 263 6.26 21.60 2.74
N GLY A 264 6.19 21.95 4.03
CA GLY A 264 4.95 21.87 4.80
C GLY A 264 4.69 20.51 5.47
N LEU A 265 5.63 19.56 5.41
CA LEU A 265 5.50 18.28 6.08
C LEU A 265 5.32 18.44 7.60
N ASP A 266 6.11 19.30 8.23
CA ASP A 266 6.03 19.56 9.66
C ASP A 266 4.67 20.15 10.07
N LYS A 267 4.12 21.06 9.24
CA LYS A 267 2.76 21.58 9.47
C LYS A 267 1.69 20.49 9.39
N ARG A 268 1.85 19.51 8.49
CA ARG A 268 0.94 18.36 8.42
C ARG A 268 1.08 17.47 9.63
N ALA A 269 2.31 17.24 10.11
CA ALA A 269 2.59 16.45 11.31
C ALA A 269 1.94 17.05 12.56
N GLU A 270 2.02 18.37 12.73
CA GLU A 270 1.41 19.10 13.84
C GLU A 270 -0.12 18.97 13.93
N LEU A 271 -0.79 18.58 12.83
CA LEU A 271 -2.25 18.42 12.80
C LEU A 271 -2.74 17.11 13.41
N ILE A 272 -1.89 16.10 13.54
CA ILE A 272 -2.29 14.80 14.08
C ILE A 272 -2.03 14.80 15.59
N PRO A 273 -3.08 14.76 16.45
CA PRO A 273 -2.93 14.96 17.90
C PRO A 273 -2.01 13.95 18.58
N ASN A 274 -2.08 12.70 18.17
CA ASN A 274 -1.37 11.58 18.78
C ASN A 274 -0.27 11.01 17.86
N LEU A 275 0.50 11.90 17.21
CA LEU A 275 1.58 11.52 16.30
C LEU A 275 2.91 11.35 17.02
N THR A 276 3.54 10.22 16.80
CA THR A 276 4.97 9.99 17.05
C THR A 276 5.69 9.95 15.69
N THR A 277 6.79 10.69 15.58
CA THR A 277 7.64 10.66 14.36
C THR A 277 8.97 10.00 14.68
N VAL A 278 9.39 9.09 13.82
CA VAL A 278 10.71 8.43 13.90
C VAL A 278 11.41 8.58 12.56
N ASP A 279 12.61 9.16 12.59
CA ASP A 279 13.49 9.24 11.41
C ASP A 279 14.29 7.95 11.26
N VAL A 280 14.29 7.41 10.05
CA VAL A 280 15.04 6.21 9.69
C VAL A 280 15.94 6.47 8.49
N PRO A 281 17.11 5.80 8.39
CA PRO A 281 17.92 5.86 7.19
C PRO A 281 17.20 5.20 5.99
N GLY A 282 17.65 5.50 4.78
CA GLY A 282 17.15 4.90 3.55
C GLY A 282 16.19 5.79 2.75
N GLY A 283 15.79 5.27 1.60
CA GLY A 283 14.90 5.93 0.65
C GLY A 283 13.42 5.64 0.91
N HIS A 284 12.59 5.95 -0.08
CA HIS A 284 11.14 5.78 -0.02
C HIS A 284 10.68 4.36 0.38
N HIS A 285 11.43 3.35 0.00
CA HIS A 285 11.16 1.94 0.35
C HIS A 285 12.01 1.43 1.52
N CYS A 286 12.28 2.26 2.54
CA CYS A 286 13.12 1.93 3.70
C CYS A 286 12.68 0.66 4.46
N HIS A 287 11.45 0.21 4.28
CA HIS A 287 10.90 -1.03 4.85
C HIS A 287 11.18 -2.29 4.02
N LEU A 288 11.67 -2.13 2.78
CA LEU A 288 11.95 -3.21 1.82
C LEU A 288 13.41 -3.20 1.37
N ASP A 289 14.00 -2.03 1.16
CA ASP A 289 15.28 -1.83 0.52
C ASP A 289 16.38 -1.41 1.51
N GLY A 290 17.58 -1.96 1.36
CA GLY A 290 18.70 -1.72 2.26
C GLY A 290 18.49 -2.31 3.65
N ASP A 291 18.98 -1.59 4.69
CA ASP A 291 18.79 -1.98 6.09
C ASP A 291 17.39 -1.62 6.59
N THR A 292 16.55 -2.62 6.74
CA THR A 292 15.17 -2.47 7.20
C THR A 292 15.01 -2.60 8.72
N ALA A 293 16.07 -2.93 9.46
CA ALA A 293 16.01 -3.15 10.90
C ALA A 293 15.56 -1.91 11.70
N PRO A 294 15.98 -0.68 11.37
CA PRO A 294 15.48 0.52 12.04
C PRO A 294 13.97 0.70 11.92
N VAL A 295 13.41 0.45 10.72
CA VAL A 295 11.96 0.51 10.47
C VAL A 295 11.22 -0.55 11.28
N ALA A 296 11.70 -1.81 11.21
CA ALA A 296 11.10 -2.91 11.97
C ALA A 296 11.14 -2.66 13.49
N THR A 297 12.23 -2.09 14.01
CA THR A 297 12.38 -1.76 15.43
C THR A 297 11.39 -0.67 15.85
N ALA A 298 11.28 0.41 15.07
CA ALA A 298 10.35 1.50 15.35
C ALA A 298 8.89 1.01 15.37
N ILE A 299 8.50 0.23 14.36
CA ILE A 299 7.12 -0.27 14.24
C ILE A 299 6.82 -1.29 15.34
N LYS A 300 7.71 -2.23 15.62
CA LYS A 300 7.53 -3.19 16.74
C LYS A 300 7.40 -2.48 18.07
N GLY A 301 8.27 -1.50 18.34
CA GLY A 301 8.21 -0.71 19.56
C GLY A 301 6.88 0.03 19.71
N PHE A 302 6.34 0.55 18.62
CA PHE A 302 5.07 1.27 18.64
C PHE A 302 3.86 0.34 18.74
N LEU A 303 3.83 -0.79 18.01
CA LEU A 303 2.66 -1.68 17.99
C LEU A 303 2.57 -2.60 19.21
N PHE A 304 3.70 -3.03 19.79
CA PHE A 304 3.72 -4.16 20.75
C PHE A 304 4.34 -3.85 22.12
N ASN A 305 4.93 -2.67 22.30
CA ASN A 305 5.37 -2.22 23.64
C ASN A 305 4.30 -1.28 24.20
N ASP A 306 3.78 -1.61 25.37
CA ASP A 306 2.86 -0.79 26.17
C ASP A 306 3.61 0.36 26.83
#